data_f22cfee51c4511a619ba4bd7ee0d8b6e
#
_entry.id   f22cfee51c4511a619ba4bd7ee0d8b6e
#
_cell.length_a   1.000
_cell.length_b   1.000
_cell.length_c   1.000
_cell.angle_alpha   90.00
_cell.angle_beta   90.00
_cell.angle_gamma   90.00
#
_symmetry.space_group_name_H-M   'P 1'
#
loop_
_entity.id
_entity.type
_entity.pdbx_description
1 polymer ?
#
loop_
_entity_poly.entity_id
_entity_poly.type
_entity_poly.pdbx_seq_one_letter_code
_entity_poly.pdbx_strand_id
1 'polypeptide(L)'
;MPPPLQLIDMPWLQQADVQLAVLRLDLIDPELSGNKWFKLAPYLHAAQAAGASGLMSLGGPHSNHLHALAAAARRIGLASVGLLRGHPQRTATVDDLQASGMQLHWLGYGGYRERHQTGFFDSWLDRYPGYHCVPEGGGGLTGALGCAPLVARVRHRLSGLGWDDHDGWWLATGTGTTLAGLVIGEAQLGGHRVYGALAGPPAHGVKEHVDRVLNEAGIGCANYQLIAASRGGFGRFDEPLARFMIDTERATGLPLEPVYTAKAIMALRLHIEGGNVAKGSRLIFVHTGGLQGRRSAQSRLDELLR
;
A
#
# COMPACT_ATOMS: atom_id res chain seq x y z
N MET A 1 -9.34 -13.67 -9.73
CA MET A 1 -8.16 -14.09 -10.50
C MET A 1 -6.91 -13.83 -9.67
N PRO A 2 -5.88 -14.68 -9.64
CA PRO A 2 -4.65 -14.35 -8.93
C PRO A 2 -3.95 -13.16 -9.61
N PRO A 3 -3.26 -12.27 -8.85
CA PRO A 3 -2.59 -11.11 -9.43
C PRO A 3 -1.49 -11.55 -10.39
N PRO A 4 -1.38 -10.94 -11.58
CA PRO A 4 -0.35 -11.31 -12.54
C PRO A 4 1.07 -11.06 -12.00
N LEU A 5 2.02 -11.91 -12.41
CA LEU A 5 3.45 -11.70 -12.27
C LEU A 5 4.01 -11.36 -13.66
N GLN A 6 4.63 -10.19 -13.79
CA GLN A 6 5.11 -9.64 -15.07
C GLN A 6 6.59 -9.30 -14.96
N LEU A 7 7.44 -9.90 -15.79
CA LEU A 7 8.82 -9.42 -15.94
C LEU A 7 8.81 -8.03 -16.57
N ILE A 8 9.64 -7.16 -16.06
CA ILE A 8 9.95 -5.88 -16.69
C ILE A 8 11.45 -5.80 -16.96
N ASP A 9 11.77 -5.09 -18.03
CA ASP A 9 13.15 -4.87 -18.44
C ASP A 9 13.43 -3.37 -18.58
N MET A 10 14.56 -2.94 -18.06
CA MET A 10 15.03 -1.56 -18.07
C MET A 10 16.55 -1.54 -18.21
N PRO A 11 17.15 -0.55 -18.88
CA PRO A 11 18.61 -0.50 -19.06
C PRO A 11 19.42 -0.62 -17.77
N TRP A 12 18.94 -0.02 -16.68
CA TRP A 12 19.61 -0.08 -15.37
C TRP A 12 19.52 -1.47 -14.71
N LEU A 13 18.50 -2.28 -15.03
CA LEU A 13 18.41 -3.68 -14.61
C LEU A 13 19.41 -4.53 -15.37
N GLN A 14 19.47 -4.36 -16.69
CA GLN A 14 20.41 -5.09 -17.57
C GLN A 14 21.88 -4.81 -17.18
N GLN A 15 22.22 -3.53 -16.96
CA GLN A 15 23.57 -3.11 -16.57
C GLN A 15 24.00 -3.71 -15.23
N ALA A 16 23.08 -3.90 -14.31
CA ALA A 16 23.34 -4.49 -12.99
C ALA A 16 23.23 -6.02 -12.99
N ASP A 17 22.81 -6.64 -14.09
CA ASP A 17 22.48 -8.07 -14.14
C ASP A 17 21.44 -8.45 -13.07
N VAL A 18 20.34 -7.69 -12.98
CA VAL A 18 19.23 -7.91 -12.04
C VAL A 18 17.95 -8.14 -12.80
N GLN A 19 17.21 -9.18 -12.44
CA GLN A 19 15.89 -9.45 -12.98
C GLN A 19 14.80 -8.92 -12.03
N LEU A 20 13.76 -8.28 -12.59
CA LEU A 20 12.68 -7.71 -11.82
C LEU A 20 11.32 -8.23 -12.32
N ALA A 21 10.59 -8.92 -11.45
CA ALA A 21 9.21 -9.29 -11.69
C ALA A 21 8.29 -8.37 -10.88
N VAL A 22 7.22 -7.91 -11.49
CA VAL A 22 6.20 -7.07 -10.85
C VAL A 22 4.98 -7.90 -10.49
N LEU A 23 4.66 -7.96 -9.21
CA LEU A 23 3.39 -8.49 -8.74
C LEU A 23 2.31 -7.41 -8.92
N ARG A 24 1.46 -7.58 -9.93
CA ARG A 24 0.48 -6.60 -10.41
C ARG A 24 -0.81 -6.63 -9.57
N LEU A 25 -0.74 -6.13 -8.32
CA LEU A 25 -1.92 -6.01 -7.47
C LEU A 25 -2.91 -4.95 -7.98
N ASP A 26 -2.45 -4.01 -8.79
CA ASP A 26 -3.26 -3.01 -9.48
C ASP A 26 -4.29 -3.60 -10.46
N LEU A 27 -4.07 -4.81 -10.95
CA LEU A 27 -4.94 -5.50 -11.90
C LEU A 27 -5.97 -6.44 -11.26
N ILE A 28 -6.03 -6.52 -9.92
CA ILE A 28 -6.95 -7.43 -9.23
C ILE A 28 -8.40 -6.97 -9.40
N ASP A 29 -8.62 -5.68 -9.24
CA ASP A 29 -9.93 -5.08 -9.25
C ASP A 29 -9.84 -3.58 -9.58
N PRO A 30 -10.76 -3.02 -10.37
CA PRO A 30 -10.70 -1.62 -10.77
C PRO A 30 -10.97 -0.62 -9.64
N GLU A 31 -11.74 -0.99 -8.61
CA GLU A 31 -12.13 -0.08 -7.51
C GLU A 31 -11.45 -0.45 -6.20
N LEU A 32 -11.47 -1.75 -5.85
CA LEU A 32 -10.83 -2.30 -4.65
C LEU A 32 -9.44 -2.84 -5.01
N SER A 33 -8.60 -1.97 -5.55
CA SER A 33 -7.35 -2.32 -6.18
C SER A 33 -6.17 -2.38 -5.22
N GLY A 34 -5.14 -3.09 -5.63
CA GLY A 34 -3.85 -3.10 -4.98
C GLY A 34 -3.83 -3.88 -3.66
N ASN A 35 -2.91 -3.48 -2.81
CA ASN A 35 -2.71 -4.11 -1.50
C ASN A 35 -3.92 -3.95 -0.55
N LYS A 36 -4.84 -3.02 -0.85
CA LYS A 36 -6.04 -2.80 -0.02
C LYS A 36 -7.02 -3.94 -0.10
N TRP A 37 -7.09 -4.64 -1.23
CA TRP A 37 -7.86 -5.89 -1.35
C TRP A 37 -7.49 -6.89 -0.25
N PHE A 38 -6.20 -7.14 -0.08
CA PHE A 38 -5.69 -8.11 0.89
C PHE A 38 -5.83 -7.63 2.32
N LYS A 39 -5.52 -6.37 2.58
CA LYS A 39 -5.60 -5.79 3.92
C LYS A 39 -7.02 -5.73 4.47
N LEU A 40 -8.00 -5.44 3.61
CA LEU A 40 -9.40 -5.30 4.00
C LEU A 40 -10.11 -6.66 4.13
N ALA A 41 -9.70 -7.68 3.39
CA ALA A 41 -10.40 -8.97 3.35
C ALA A 41 -10.69 -9.55 4.76
N PRO A 42 -9.75 -9.65 5.71
CA PRO A 42 -10.05 -10.18 7.03
C PRO A 42 -10.99 -9.28 7.85
N TYR A 43 -10.94 -7.95 7.68
CA TYR A 43 -11.87 -7.03 8.33
C TYR A 43 -13.30 -7.18 7.79
N LEU A 44 -13.44 -7.36 6.47
CA LEU A 44 -14.73 -7.59 5.84
C LEU A 44 -15.36 -8.90 6.32
N HIS A 45 -14.57 -9.96 6.42
CA HIS A 45 -15.03 -11.24 6.97
C HIS A 45 -15.47 -11.10 8.43
N ALA A 46 -14.68 -10.40 9.26
CA ALA A 46 -15.03 -10.16 10.65
C ALA A 46 -16.32 -9.33 10.80
N ALA A 47 -16.47 -8.28 10.01
CA ALA A 47 -17.67 -7.44 9.99
C ALA A 47 -18.92 -8.24 9.60
N GLN A 48 -18.84 -9.05 8.55
CA GLN A 48 -19.95 -9.91 8.12
C GLN A 48 -20.29 -10.98 9.17
N ALA A 49 -19.28 -11.63 9.76
CA ALA A 49 -19.49 -12.63 10.81
C ALA A 49 -20.13 -12.04 12.07
N ALA A 50 -19.81 -10.77 12.38
CA ALA A 50 -20.43 -10.03 13.50
C ALA A 50 -21.81 -9.45 13.18
N GLY A 51 -22.31 -9.60 11.95
CA GLY A 51 -23.56 -8.96 11.53
C GLY A 51 -23.51 -7.42 11.56
N ALA A 52 -22.34 -6.84 11.25
CA ALA A 52 -22.15 -5.41 11.31
C ALA A 52 -23.11 -4.67 10.36
N SER A 53 -23.64 -3.52 10.77
CA SER A 53 -24.49 -2.67 9.95
C SER A 53 -23.70 -1.76 9.01
N GLY A 54 -22.41 -1.57 9.27
CA GLY A 54 -21.55 -0.74 8.45
C GLY A 54 -20.08 -0.86 8.81
N LEU A 55 -19.24 -0.20 8.03
CA LEU A 55 -17.79 -0.09 8.22
C LEU A 55 -17.40 1.35 8.51
N MET A 56 -16.48 1.54 9.45
CA MET A 56 -15.91 2.85 9.76
C MET A 56 -14.40 2.81 9.68
N SER A 57 -13.80 3.83 9.08
CA SER A 57 -12.35 4.00 9.11
C SER A 57 -11.94 5.46 8.95
N LEU A 58 -10.64 5.71 8.91
CA LEU A 58 -10.08 7.05 8.85
C LEU A 58 -8.97 7.18 7.80
N GLY A 59 -8.76 8.41 7.34
CA GLY A 59 -7.73 8.71 6.34
C GLY A 59 -7.71 10.17 5.93
N GLY A 60 -6.75 10.55 5.09
CA GLY A 60 -6.72 11.88 4.47
C GLY A 60 -7.67 12.01 3.28
N PRO A 61 -7.81 13.23 2.71
CA PRO A 61 -8.68 13.51 1.55
C PRO A 61 -8.22 12.85 0.24
N HIS A 62 -7.06 12.21 0.22
CA HIS A 62 -6.52 11.43 -0.89
C HIS A 62 -6.30 9.96 -0.52
N SER A 63 -7.05 9.45 0.46
CA SER A 63 -6.82 8.13 1.04
C SER A 63 -7.23 7.00 0.12
N ASN A 64 -6.25 6.26 -0.41
CA ASN A 64 -6.48 5.02 -1.14
C ASN A 64 -7.16 3.95 -0.27
N HIS A 65 -7.02 4.04 1.05
CA HIS A 65 -7.65 3.12 1.97
C HIS A 65 -9.15 3.38 2.10
N LEU A 66 -9.56 4.65 2.33
CA LEU A 66 -10.98 5.00 2.40
C LEU A 66 -11.68 4.72 1.07
N HIS A 67 -11.03 5.00 -0.06
CA HIS A 67 -11.54 4.67 -1.39
C HIS A 67 -11.85 3.17 -1.52
N ALA A 68 -10.89 2.32 -1.18
CA ALA A 68 -11.07 0.87 -1.22
C ALA A 68 -12.13 0.38 -0.21
N LEU A 69 -12.19 0.96 1.00
CA LEU A 69 -13.18 0.59 2.01
C LEU A 69 -14.60 0.96 1.58
N ALA A 70 -14.79 2.14 0.98
CA ALA A 70 -16.09 2.57 0.44
C ALA A 70 -16.58 1.61 -0.66
N ALA A 71 -15.70 1.26 -1.60
CA ALA A 71 -16.02 0.31 -2.66
C ALA A 71 -16.35 -1.09 -2.10
N ALA A 72 -15.57 -1.57 -1.12
CA ALA A 72 -15.79 -2.85 -0.47
C ALA A 72 -17.14 -2.89 0.28
N ALA A 73 -17.41 -1.87 1.10
CA ALA A 73 -18.67 -1.77 1.85
C ALA A 73 -19.89 -1.80 0.92
N ARG A 74 -19.87 -0.99 -0.14
CA ARG A 74 -20.93 -0.95 -1.15
C ARG A 74 -21.18 -2.33 -1.76
N ARG A 75 -20.12 -3.09 -2.12
CA ARG A 75 -20.25 -4.42 -2.75
C ARG A 75 -20.88 -5.46 -1.86
N ILE A 76 -20.67 -5.37 -0.54
CA ILE A 76 -21.24 -6.32 0.41
C ILE A 76 -22.50 -5.79 1.09
N GLY A 77 -23.06 -4.66 0.60
CA GLY A 77 -24.31 -4.09 1.08
C GLY A 77 -24.22 -3.44 2.46
N LEU A 78 -23.04 -3.06 2.93
CA LEU A 78 -22.83 -2.37 4.21
C LEU A 78 -22.75 -0.85 4.00
N ALA A 79 -23.27 -0.10 4.96
CA ALA A 79 -23.02 1.33 5.03
C ALA A 79 -21.54 1.63 5.34
N SER A 80 -21.07 2.84 5.04
CA SER A 80 -19.69 3.21 5.36
C SER A 80 -19.56 4.63 5.88
N VAL A 81 -18.63 4.83 6.81
CA VAL A 81 -18.27 6.11 7.42
C VAL A 81 -16.77 6.34 7.27
N GLY A 82 -16.40 7.51 6.77
CA GLY A 82 -15.04 7.98 6.65
C GLY A 82 -14.75 9.15 7.58
N LEU A 83 -13.76 8.99 8.48
CA LEU A 83 -13.28 10.04 9.38
C LEU A 83 -12.05 10.71 8.74
N LEU A 84 -12.22 11.93 8.23
CA LEU A 84 -11.23 12.58 7.38
C LEU A 84 -10.33 13.55 8.17
N ARG A 85 -9.05 13.50 7.84
CA ARG A 85 -8.04 14.46 8.34
C ARG A 85 -8.21 15.82 7.67
N GLY A 86 -8.16 16.88 8.47
CA GLY A 86 -8.18 18.27 8.01
C GLY A 86 -9.58 18.86 7.92
N HIS A 87 -9.74 19.86 7.09
CA HIS A 87 -10.99 20.58 6.90
C HIS A 87 -11.66 20.18 5.59
N PRO A 88 -12.97 20.40 5.44
CA PRO A 88 -13.69 20.12 4.20
C PRO A 88 -12.98 20.70 2.98
N GLN A 89 -12.70 19.82 2.03
CA GLN A 89 -12.06 20.17 0.76
C GLN A 89 -12.51 19.20 -0.32
N ARG A 90 -12.51 19.64 -1.55
CA ARG A 90 -12.88 18.83 -2.70
C ARG A 90 -11.63 18.20 -3.33
N THR A 91 -11.63 16.88 -3.47
CA THR A 91 -10.62 16.11 -4.20
C THR A 91 -11.31 15.01 -5.00
N ALA A 92 -10.68 14.50 -6.05
CA ALA A 92 -11.23 13.38 -6.81
C ALA A 92 -11.55 12.16 -5.91
N THR A 93 -10.73 11.91 -4.89
CA THR A 93 -10.99 10.84 -3.91
C THR A 93 -12.23 11.13 -3.06
N VAL A 94 -12.37 12.36 -2.56
CA VAL A 94 -13.56 12.76 -1.77
C VAL A 94 -14.83 12.64 -2.60
N ASP A 95 -14.80 13.08 -3.86
CA ASP A 95 -15.93 12.93 -4.78
C ASP A 95 -16.29 11.43 -4.97
N ASP A 96 -15.31 10.54 -5.13
CA ASP A 96 -15.53 9.08 -5.24
C ASP A 96 -16.11 8.49 -3.96
N LEU A 97 -15.64 8.92 -2.77
CA LEU A 97 -16.18 8.47 -1.48
C LEU A 97 -17.67 8.80 -1.36
N GLN A 98 -18.04 10.02 -1.71
CA GLN A 98 -19.44 10.48 -1.69
C GLN A 98 -20.29 9.74 -2.72
N ALA A 99 -19.77 9.56 -3.94
CA ALA A 99 -20.45 8.79 -4.98
C ALA A 99 -20.66 7.32 -4.60
N SER A 100 -19.77 6.77 -3.75
CA SER A 100 -19.89 5.42 -3.19
C SER A 100 -20.86 5.35 -1.99
N GLY A 101 -21.48 6.45 -1.60
CA GLY A 101 -22.42 6.52 -0.47
C GLY A 101 -21.73 6.56 0.92
N MET A 102 -20.42 6.82 0.98
CA MET A 102 -19.71 6.94 2.25
C MET A 102 -20.09 8.24 2.95
N GLN A 103 -20.52 8.16 4.20
CA GLN A 103 -20.75 9.31 5.05
C GLN A 103 -19.41 9.87 5.57
N LEU A 104 -19.18 11.17 5.38
CA LEU A 104 -17.89 11.80 5.67
C LEU A 104 -17.96 12.73 6.88
N HIS A 105 -16.98 12.59 7.79
CA HIS A 105 -16.78 13.48 8.94
C HIS A 105 -15.37 14.05 8.95
N TRP A 106 -15.24 15.36 8.98
CA TRP A 106 -13.97 16.05 9.03
C TRP A 106 -13.55 16.32 10.47
N LEU A 107 -12.42 15.76 10.89
CA LEU A 107 -11.93 15.82 12.28
C LEU A 107 -11.04 17.03 12.57
N GLY A 108 -10.72 17.83 11.55
CA GLY A 108 -9.61 18.78 11.70
C GLY A 108 -8.27 18.07 11.82
N TYR A 109 -7.22 18.84 12.08
CA TYR A 109 -5.89 18.25 12.33
C TYR A 109 -5.72 17.81 13.79
N GLY A 110 -6.40 18.49 14.71
CA GLY A 110 -6.39 18.17 16.16
C GLY A 110 -7.06 16.83 16.43
N GLY A 111 -8.36 16.73 16.12
CA GLY A 111 -9.12 15.51 16.36
C GLY A 111 -8.56 14.28 15.61
N TYR A 112 -7.96 14.49 14.42
CA TYR A 112 -7.31 13.39 13.73
C TYR A 112 -6.04 12.89 14.44
N ARG A 113 -5.33 13.72 15.20
CA ARG A 113 -4.18 13.28 16.01
C ARG A 113 -4.57 12.35 17.16
N GLU A 114 -5.80 12.47 17.65
CA GLU A 114 -6.33 11.64 18.74
C GLU A 114 -6.58 10.18 18.33
N ARG A 115 -6.52 9.83 17.05
CA ARG A 115 -6.76 8.48 16.52
C ARG A 115 -5.87 7.37 17.11
N HIS A 116 -4.80 7.75 17.81
CA HIS A 116 -3.91 6.81 18.50
C HIS A 116 -4.26 6.60 19.97
N GLN A 117 -5.24 7.35 20.49
CA GLN A 117 -5.71 7.21 21.86
C GLN A 117 -6.61 5.98 21.97
N THR A 118 -6.51 5.31 23.13
CA THR A 118 -7.44 4.24 23.49
C THR A 118 -8.85 4.82 23.54
N GLY A 119 -9.83 4.08 22.98
CA GLY A 119 -11.23 4.55 22.96
C GLY A 119 -11.57 5.61 21.89
N PHE A 120 -10.65 5.91 20.98
CA PHE A 120 -10.91 6.88 19.89
C PHE A 120 -12.23 6.62 19.14
N PHE A 121 -12.57 5.38 18.93
CA PHE A 121 -13.79 5.01 18.21
C PHE A 121 -15.05 4.98 19.09
N ASP A 122 -14.95 5.04 20.42
CA ASP A 122 -16.09 4.81 21.31
C ASP A 122 -17.24 5.79 21.05
N SER A 123 -16.97 7.10 21.04
CA SER A 123 -17.97 8.12 20.73
C SER A 123 -18.54 8.02 19.32
N TRP A 124 -17.78 7.44 18.39
CA TRP A 124 -18.24 7.19 17.03
C TRP A 124 -19.16 5.96 16.99
N LEU A 125 -18.88 4.93 17.77
CA LEU A 125 -19.71 3.73 17.89
C LEU A 125 -21.05 4.04 18.60
N ASP A 126 -21.06 4.98 19.55
CA ASP A 126 -22.31 5.50 20.12
C ASP A 126 -23.20 6.15 19.04
N ARG A 127 -22.59 6.88 18.12
CA ARG A 127 -23.29 7.54 17.01
C ARG A 127 -23.66 6.57 15.87
N TYR A 128 -22.86 5.53 15.68
CA TYR A 128 -22.99 4.51 14.63
C TYR A 128 -23.01 3.10 15.25
N PRO A 129 -24.06 2.74 15.96
CA PRO A 129 -24.14 1.45 16.62
C PRO A 129 -24.10 0.30 15.62
N GLY A 130 -23.35 -0.75 15.95
CA GLY A 130 -23.19 -1.91 15.09
C GLY A 130 -22.21 -1.76 13.94
N TYR A 131 -21.49 -0.62 13.84
CA TYR A 131 -20.42 -0.48 12.85
C TYR A 131 -19.14 -1.20 13.27
N HIS A 132 -18.44 -1.78 12.30
CA HIS A 132 -17.13 -2.39 12.50
C HIS A 132 -16.03 -1.39 12.16
N CYS A 133 -15.14 -1.13 13.13
CA CYS A 133 -14.04 -0.19 12.97
C CYS A 133 -12.84 -0.86 12.31
N VAL A 134 -12.34 -0.25 11.24
CA VAL A 134 -11.11 -0.66 10.54
C VAL A 134 -10.04 0.38 10.82
N PRO A 135 -8.85 0.01 11.32
CA PRO A 135 -7.76 0.94 11.57
C PRO A 135 -7.31 1.70 10.32
N GLU A 136 -6.65 2.86 10.51
CA GLU A 136 -6.09 3.66 9.40
C GLU A 136 -5.26 2.80 8.46
N GLY A 137 -5.54 2.92 7.16
CA GLY A 137 -4.82 2.18 6.13
C GLY A 137 -5.07 0.66 6.13
N GLY A 138 -6.05 0.13 6.89
CA GLY A 138 -6.23 -1.31 7.13
C GLY A 138 -5.04 -1.87 7.92
N GLY A 139 -4.62 -1.13 8.97
CA GLY A 139 -3.41 -1.41 9.75
C GLY A 139 -3.54 -2.58 10.72
N GLY A 140 -2.49 -2.81 11.52
CA GLY A 140 -2.43 -3.85 12.55
C GLY A 140 -2.19 -5.27 12.02
N LEU A 141 -2.12 -6.22 12.97
CA LEU A 141 -1.85 -7.63 12.66
C LEU A 141 -2.89 -8.23 11.70
N THR A 142 -4.17 -7.93 11.91
CA THR A 142 -5.26 -8.40 11.04
C THR A 142 -5.02 -8.06 9.57
N GLY A 143 -4.68 -6.79 9.28
CA GLY A 143 -4.39 -6.37 7.91
C GLY A 143 -3.09 -6.98 7.35
N ALA A 144 -2.08 -7.20 8.20
CA ALA A 144 -0.84 -7.84 7.80
C ALA A 144 -1.07 -9.32 7.45
N LEU A 145 -1.83 -10.05 8.27
CA LEU A 145 -2.20 -11.44 8.01
C LEU A 145 -2.99 -11.60 6.71
N GLY A 146 -3.78 -10.59 6.32
CA GLY A 146 -4.42 -10.56 5.00
C GLY A 146 -3.42 -10.52 3.83
N CYS A 147 -2.23 -9.92 4.03
CA CYS A 147 -1.19 -9.83 3.00
C CYS A 147 -0.22 -11.03 3.00
N ALA A 148 -0.05 -11.74 4.11
CA ALA A 148 0.90 -12.85 4.23
C ALA A 148 0.74 -13.94 3.14
N PRO A 149 -0.49 -14.33 2.72
CA PRO A 149 -0.68 -15.31 1.67
C PRO A 149 -0.13 -14.91 0.27
N LEU A 150 0.22 -13.65 0.09
CA LEU A 150 0.85 -13.20 -1.17
C LEU A 150 2.16 -13.92 -1.44
N VAL A 151 2.93 -14.25 -0.39
CA VAL A 151 4.21 -14.96 -0.52
C VAL A 151 4.00 -16.35 -1.14
N ALA A 152 3.11 -17.16 -0.58
CA ALA A 152 2.79 -18.47 -1.14
C ALA A 152 2.29 -18.36 -2.59
N ARG A 153 1.41 -17.39 -2.88
CA ARG A 153 0.85 -17.19 -4.24
C ARG A 153 1.92 -16.85 -5.27
N VAL A 154 2.94 -16.07 -4.89
CA VAL A 154 4.07 -15.73 -5.78
C VAL A 154 4.96 -16.95 -5.97
N ARG A 155 5.36 -17.64 -4.91
CA ARG A 155 6.20 -18.84 -4.98
C ARG A 155 5.64 -19.90 -5.93
N HIS A 156 4.35 -20.18 -5.88
CA HIS A 156 3.67 -21.11 -6.79
C HIS A 156 3.70 -20.70 -8.28
N ARG A 157 4.17 -19.49 -8.59
CA ARG A 157 4.13 -18.93 -9.94
C ARG A 157 5.51 -18.55 -10.49
N LEU A 158 6.58 -18.70 -9.71
CA LEU A 158 7.93 -18.37 -10.13
C LEU A 158 8.36 -19.20 -11.34
N SER A 159 7.98 -20.47 -11.41
CA SER A 159 8.28 -21.34 -12.55
C SER A 159 7.72 -20.80 -13.88
N GLY A 160 6.61 -20.08 -13.86
CA GLY A 160 6.06 -19.39 -15.03
C GLY A 160 6.95 -18.25 -15.55
N LEU A 161 7.91 -17.77 -14.75
CA LEU A 161 8.95 -16.81 -15.13
C LEU A 161 10.29 -17.50 -15.47
N GLY A 162 10.37 -18.83 -15.38
CA GLY A 162 11.63 -19.58 -15.44
C GLY A 162 12.48 -19.41 -14.19
N TRP A 163 11.89 -19.04 -13.05
CA TRP A 163 12.58 -18.87 -11.78
C TRP A 163 12.28 -20.04 -10.83
N ASP A 164 13.30 -20.57 -10.19
CA ASP A 164 13.14 -21.55 -9.11
C ASP A 164 12.88 -20.85 -7.77
N ASP A 165 13.50 -19.68 -7.57
CA ASP A 165 13.36 -18.86 -6.36
C ASP A 165 13.62 -17.37 -6.69
N HIS A 166 13.49 -16.48 -5.68
CA HIS A 166 13.81 -15.07 -5.77
C HIS A 166 14.65 -14.61 -4.56
N ASP A 167 15.31 -13.45 -4.65
CA ASP A 167 16.24 -12.98 -3.62
C ASP A 167 15.62 -11.92 -2.68
N GLY A 168 14.43 -11.43 -2.98
CA GLY A 168 13.77 -10.46 -2.11
C GLY A 168 12.57 -9.77 -2.71
N TRP A 169 11.88 -9.05 -1.82
CA TRP A 169 10.70 -8.25 -2.12
C TRP A 169 11.01 -6.77 -2.06
N TRP A 170 10.39 -6.00 -2.93
CA TRP A 170 10.46 -4.54 -2.90
C TRP A 170 9.08 -3.91 -3.03
N LEU A 171 8.72 -3.00 -2.13
CA LEU A 171 7.41 -2.34 -2.18
C LEU A 171 7.43 -0.92 -1.62
N ALA A 172 6.46 -0.11 -2.08
CA ALA A 172 6.15 1.16 -1.45
C ALA A 172 5.55 0.96 -0.06
N THR A 173 6.06 1.71 0.91
CA THR A 173 5.66 1.57 2.32
C THR A 173 5.12 2.90 2.86
N GLY A 174 3.81 2.91 3.17
CA GLY A 174 3.14 3.99 3.89
C GLY A 174 3.05 3.68 5.39
N THR A 175 2.08 2.85 5.80
CA THR A 175 1.91 2.43 7.21
C THR A 175 2.78 1.23 7.61
N GLY A 176 3.39 0.53 6.68
CA GLY A 176 4.19 -0.66 6.95
C GLY A 176 3.41 -1.99 7.01
N THR A 177 2.08 -1.97 7.05
CA THR A 177 1.26 -3.18 7.24
C THR A 177 1.46 -4.23 6.13
N THR A 178 1.55 -3.83 4.85
CA THR A 178 1.79 -4.78 3.75
C THR A 178 3.19 -5.39 3.84
N LEU A 179 4.19 -4.58 4.19
CA LEU A 179 5.55 -5.05 4.44
C LEU A 179 5.55 -6.09 5.56
N ALA A 180 4.93 -5.79 6.72
CA ALA A 180 4.83 -6.73 7.82
C ALA A 180 4.15 -8.05 7.40
N GLY A 181 3.09 -7.98 6.58
CA GLY A 181 2.44 -9.18 6.04
C GLY A 181 3.35 -10.03 5.16
N LEU A 182 4.16 -9.42 4.28
CA LEU A 182 5.14 -10.16 3.49
C LEU A 182 6.23 -10.78 4.37
N VAL A 183 6.71 -10.06 5.40
CA VAL A 183 7.68 -10.60 6.36
C VAL A 183 7.11 -11.81 7.12
N ILE A 184 5.85 -11.74 7.56
CA ILE A 184 5.16 -12.88 8.20
C ILE A 184 5.08 -14.07 7.24
N GLY A 185 4.70 -13.85 5.99
CA GLY A 185 4.65 -14.90 4.97
C GLY A 185 6.02 -15.51 4.68
N GLU A 186 7.06 -14.68 4.57
CA GLU A 186 8.44 -15.14 4.35
C GLU A 186 9.00 -15.92 5.54
N ALA A 187 8.73 -15.51 6.76
CA ALA A 187 9.15 -16.25 7.95
C ALA A 187 8.60 -17.68 7.98
N GLN A 188 7.49 -17.95 7.30
CA GLN A 188 6.86 -19.28 7.22
C GLN A 188 7.38 -20.12 6.02
N LEU A 189 7.89 -19.48 4.96
CA LEU A 189 8.08 -20.16 3.66
C LEU A 189 9.50 -20.08 3.09
N GLY A 190 10.24 -18.99 3.26
CA GLY A 190 11.51 -18.80 2.56
C GLY A 190 12.54 -17.95 3.30
N GLY A 191 12.07 -17.00 4.09
CA GLY A 191 12.93 -16.09 4.85
C GLY A 191 13.60 -15.01 4.01
N HIS A 192 13.13 -14.76 2.78
CA HIS A 192 13.67 -13.70 1.91
C HIS A 192 13.45 -12.32 2.50
N ARG A 193 14.37 -11.40 2.19
CA ARG A 193 14.31 -10.04 2.68
C ARG A 193 13.19 -9.25 2.03
N VAL A 194 12.51 -8.43 2.83
CA VAL A 194 11.48 -7.50 2.37
C VAL A 194 11.98 -6.07 2.50
N TYR A 195 12.16 -5.40 1.37
CA TYR A 195 12.58 -3.99 1.32
C TYR A 195 11.36 -3.08 1.22
N GLY A 196 11.22 -2.16 2.18
CA GLY A 196 10.16 -1.17 2.24
C GLY A 196 10.64 0.22 1.87
N ALA A 197 10.29 0.73 0.68
CA ALA A 197 10.60 2.09 0.27
C ALA A 197 9.62 3.06 0.94
N LEU A 198 10.11 3.86 1.90
CA LEU A 198 9.31 4.81 2.69
C LEU A 198 8.78 5.96 1.83
N ALA A 199 7.46 6.02 1.63
CA ALA A 199 6.80 7.09 0.88
C ALA A 199 6.79 8.43 1.63
N GLY A 200 6.92 8.40 2.95
CA GLY A 200 7.01 9.55 3.85
C GLY A 200 8.32 9.57 4.67
N PRO A 201 8.53 10.61 5.48
CA PRO A 201 9.69 10.68 6.35
C PRO A 201 9.74 9.52 7.36
N PRO A 202 10.96 9.06 7.77
CA PRO A 202 11.11 8.01 8.78
C PRO A 202 10.42 8.34 10.12
N ALA A 203 10.36 9.62 10.49
CA ALA A 203 9.70 10.11 11.70
C ALA A 203 8.18 9.83 11.79
N HIS A 204 7.58 9.24 10.75
CA HIS A 204 6.17 8.83 10.79
C HIS A 204 5.90 7.52 11.56
N GLY A 205 6.90 6.94 12.24
CA GLY A 205 6.72 5.79 13.12
C GLY A 205 6.44 4.47 12.37
N VAL A 206 6.89 4.36 11.11
CA VAL A 206 6.64 3.16 10.29
C VAL A 206 7.39 1.95 10.85
N LYS A 207 8.64 2.16 11.29
CA LYS A 207 9.46 1.08 11.88
C LYS A 207 8.80 0.53 13.14
N GLU A 208 8.41 1.41 14.04
CA GLU A 208 7.76 1.07 15.31
C GLU A 208 6.43 0.33 15.08
N HIS A 209 5.69 0.73 14.05
CA HIS A 209 4.45 0.04 13.68
C HIS A 209 4.72 -1.37 13.13
N VAL A 210 5.71 -1.51 12.24
CA VAL A 210 6.10 -2.81 11.67
C VAL A 210 6.58 -3.75 12.77
N ASP A 211 7.50 -3.29 13.63
CA ASP A 211 8.05 -4.09 14.73
C ASP A 211 6.95 -4.57 15.69
N ARG A 212 6.00 -3.70 16.04
CA ARG A 212 4.86 -4.08 16.87
C ARG A 212 4.01 -5.16 16.22
N VAL A 213 3.65 -5.02 14.94
CA VAL A 213 2.85 -6.02 14.23
C VAL A 213 3.59 -7.36 14.13
N LEU A 214 4.90 -7.34 13.90
CA LEU A 214 5.71 -8.55 13.84
C LEU A 214 5.86 -9.23 15.21
N ASN A 215 6.01 -8.45 16.27
CA ASN A 215 6.01 -8.96 17.64
C ASN A 215 4.66 -9.59 18.01
N GLU A 216 3.53 -8.93 17.68
CA GLU A 216 2.19 -9.49 17.85
C GLU A 216 1.99 -10.80 17.06
N ALA A 217 2.65 -10.94 15.91
CA ALA A 217 2.66 -12.17 15.11
C ALA A 217 3.61 -13.25 15.62
N GLY A 218 4.40 -12.99 16.66
CA GLY A 218 5.40 -13.93 17.20
C GLY A 218 6.66 -14.06 16.32
N ILE A 219 6.95 -13.07 15.45
CA ILE A 219 8.14 -13.10 14.58
C ILE A 219 9.33 -12.50 15.34
N GLY A 220 10.18 -13.34 15.90
CA GLY A 220 11.33 -12.90 16.69
C GLY A 220 12.53 -12.43 15.88
N CYS A 221 12.72 -12.91 14.65
CA CYS A 221 13.82 -12.53 13.76
C CYS A 221 13.26 -12.12 12.40
N ALA A 222 13.02 -10.81 12.23
CA ALA A 222 12.38 -10.25 11.05
C ALA A 222 13.40 -9.83 10.00
N ASN A 223 13.33 -10.39 8.78
CA ASN A 223 14.21 -10.05 7.67
C ASN A 223 13.60 -8.94 6.81
N TYR A 224 13.68 -7.68 7.26
CA TYR A 224 13.26 -6.54 6.47
C TYR A 224 14.23 -5.36 6.56
N GLN A 225 14.13 -4.45 5.60
CA GLN A 225 14.88 -3.20 5.58
C GLN A 225 14.00 -2.05 5.09
N LEU A 226 14.05 -0.90 5.77
CA LEU A 226 13.39 0.32 5.33
C LEU A 226 14.37 1.20 4.55
N ILE A 227 13.96 1.64 3.37
CA ILE A 227 14.76 2.46 2.45
C ILE A 227 14.11 3.83 2.34
N ALA A 228 14.89 4.90 2.48
CA ALA A 228 14.41 6.26 2.32
C ALA A 228 14.01 6.54 0.85
N ALA A 229 12.75 6.92 0.63
CA ALA A 229 12.21 7.21 -0.70
C ALA A 229 11.27 8.43 -0.72
N SER A 230 11.19 9.20 0.36
CA SER A 230 10.14 10.21 0.58
C SER A 230 10.19 11.42 -0.36
N ARG A 231 11.36 11.76 -0.92
CA ARG A 231 11.56 12.91 -1.83
C ARG A 231 10.95 14.22 -1.31
N GLY A 232 11.37 14.61 -0.10
CA GLY A 232 10.93 15.86 0.55
C GLY A 232 9.62 15.77 1.33
N GLY A 233 8.99 14.58 1.42
CA GLY A 233 7.83 14.35 2.28
C GLY A 233 6.75 13.46 1.68
N PHE A 234 5.80 13.10 2.54
CA PHE A 234 4.63 12.36 2.11
C PHE A 234 3.78 13.20 1.15
N GLY A 235 3.39 12.62 0.03
CA GLY A 235 2.61 13.30 -1.01
C GLY A 235 3.42 14.28 -1.89
N ARG A 236 4.68 14.58 -1.55
CA ARG A 236 5.54 15.42 -2.38
C ARG A 236 6.28 14.61 -3.43
N PHE A 237 6.46 15.20 -4.59
CA PHE A 237 7.25 14.66 -5.69
C PHE A 237 7.83 15.81 -6.53
N ASP A 238 8.94 15.55 -7.16
CA ASP A 238 9.73 16.50 -7.93
C ASP A 238 9.81 16.13 -9.41
N GLU A 239 10.38 17.00 -10.22
CA GLU A 239 10.54 16.79 -11.66
C GLU A 239 11.34 15.52 -12.00
N PRO A 240 12.49 15.22 -11.35
CA PRO A 240 13.20 13.97 -11.62
C PRO A 240 12.36 12.72 -11.41
N LEU A 241 11.50 12.69 -10.37
CA LEU A 241 10.59 11.56 -10.14
C LEU A 241 9.49 11.52 -11.20
N ALA A 242 8.91 12.67 -11.57
CA ALA A 242 7.87 12.75 -12.60
C ALA A 242 8.38 12.24 -13.95
N ARG A 243 9.57 12.68 -14.38
CA ARG A 243 10.23 12.20 -15.62
C ARG A 243 10.51 10.70 -15.57
N PHE A 244 11.15 10.23 -14.49
CA PHE A 244 11.43 8.80 -14.29
C PHE A 244 10.15 7.94 -14.34
N MET A 245 9.06 8.41 -13.74
CA MET A 245 7.77 7.73 -13.76
C MET A 245 7.25 7.57 -15.19
N ILE A 246 7.22 8.64 -15.98
CA ILE A 246 6.73 8.62 -17.36
C ILE A 246 7.63 7.75 -18.25
N ASP A 247 8.95 7.84 -18.08
CA ASP A 247 9.89 7.05 -18.87
C ASP A 247 9.76 5.55 -18.54
N THR A 248 9.56 5.22 -17.26
CA THR A 248 9.30 3.84 -16.85
C THR A 248 7.99 3.32 -17.43
N GLU A 249 6.92 4.12 -17.40
CA GLU A 249 5.63 3.75 -17.99
C GLU A 249 5.74 3.50 -19.50
N ARG A 250 6.46 4.37 -20.22
CA ARG A 250 6.67 4.23 -21.66
C ARG A 250 7.47 2.97 -22.02
N ALA A 251 8.51 2.68 -21.24
CA ALA A 251 9.40 1.56 -21.51
C ALA A 251 8.75 0.21 -21.16
N THR A 252 7.91 0.13 -20.14
CA THR A 252 7.46 -1.13 -19.55
C THR A 252 5.95 -1.38 -19.65
N GLY A 253 5.17 -0.35 -19.97
CA GLY A 253 3.72 -0.40 -19.87
C GLY A 253 3.18 -0.50 -18.44
N LEU A 254 4.03 -0.32 -17.43
CA LEU A 254 3.67 -0.38 -16.01
C LEU A 254 3.15 0.97 -15.55
N PRO A 255 1.83 1.16 -15.33
CA PRO A 255 1.31 2.43 -14.84
C PRO A 255 1.78 2.68 -13.41
N LEU A 256 2.18 3.91 -13.10
CA LEU A 256 2.67 4.28 -11.77
C LEU A 256 1.88 5.50 -11.24
N GLU A 257 1.98 5.72 -9.93
CA GLU A 257 1.50 6.95 -9.30
C GLU A 257 2.61 7.59 -8.44
N PRO A 258 2.66 8.92 -8.33
CA PRO A 258 3.87 9.61 -7.86
C PRO A 258 4.11 9.54 -6.34
N VAL A 259 3.12 9.12 -5.53
CA VAL A 259 3.22 9.17 -4.06
C VAL A 259 3.89 7.91 -3.50
N TYR A 260 3.61 6.75 -4.08
CA TYR A 260 4.06 5.43 -3.59
C TYR A 260 4.86 4.67 -4.62
N THR A 261 4.24 4.21 -5.71
CA THR A 261 4.83 3.24 -6.62
C THR A 261 6.00 3.81 -7.42
N ALA A 262 5.91 5.04 -7.93
CA ALA A 262 7.01 5.69 -8.62
C ALA A 262 8.21 5.95 -7.69
N LYS A 263 7.97 6.40 -6.45
CA LYS A 263 9.03 6.56 -5.46
C LYS A 263 9.73 5.24 -5.15
N ALA A 264 8.94 4.17 -5.01
CA ALA A 264 9.49 2.87 -4.67
C ALA A 264 10.36 2.29 -5.77
N ILE A 265 9.93 2.38 -7.03
CA ILE A 265 10.73 1.84 -8.16
C ILE A 265 11.96 2.72 -8.43
N MET A 266 11.86 4.04 -8.24
CA MET A 266 13.03 4.92 -8.33
C MET A 266 14.05 4.63 -7.20
N ALA A 267 13.58 4.39 -5.98
CA ALA A 267 14.44 4.00 -4.87
C ALA A 267 15.09 2.63 -5.11
N LEU A 268 14.39 1.68 -5.74
CA LEU A 268 14.96 0.41 -6.16
C LEU A 268 16.10 0.62 -7.16
N ARG A 269 15.87 1.43 -8.20
CA ARG A 269 16.91 1.78 -9.16
C ARG A 269 18.15 2.33 -8.47
N LEU A 270 17.99 3.35 -7.63
CA LEU A 270 19.12 3.96 -6.90
C LEU A 270 19.82 2.96 -5.97
N HIS A 271 19.07 2.02 -5.39
CA HIS A 271 19.63 0.97 -4.53
C HIS A 271 20.49 -0.03 -5.33
N ILE A 272 20.03 -0.40 -6.52
CA ILE A 272 20.76 -1.27 -7.44
C ILE A 272 21.99 -0.56 -8.01
N GLU A 273 21.86 0.66 -8.50
CA GLU A 273 22.97 1.46 -9.04
C GLU A 273 24.04 1.75 -7.97
N GLY A 274 23.63 1.84 -6.68
CA GLY A 274 24.53 1.95 -5.52
C GLY A 274 25.24 0.64 -5.13
N GLY A 275 25.07 -0.46 -5.90
CA GLY A 275 25.74 -1.75 -5.64
C GLY A 275 25.20 -2.51 -4.43
N ASN A 276 23.98 -2.21 -3.96
CA ASN A 276 23.40 -2.85 -2.78
C ASN A 276 22.58 -4.11 -3.12
N VAL A 277 22.56 -4.51 -4.38
CA VAL A 277 21.93 -5.73 -4.88
C VAL A 277 22.99 -6.54 -5.64
N ALA A 278 23.11 -7.81 -5.33
CA ALA A 278 24.07 -8.69 -5.99
C ALA A 278 23.70 -8.90 -7.47
N LYS A 279 24.71 -9.09 -8.33
CA LYS A 279 24.49 -9.49 -9.73
C LYS A 279 23.80 -10.85 -9.78
N GLY A 280 22.93 -11.04 -10.77
CA GLY A 280 22.15 -12.25 -10.94
C GLY A 280 20.90 -12.29 -10.05
N SER A 281 20.68 -11.28 -9.18
CA SER A 281 19.52 -11.27 -8.27
C SER A 281 18.19 -11.19 -9.01
N ARG A 282 17.19 -11.86 -8.45
CA ARG A 282 15.79 -11.91 -8.89
C ARG A 282 14.91 -11.25 -7.85
N LEU A 283 14.35 -10.09 -8.13
CA LEU A 283 13.54 -9.33 -7.19
C LEU A 283 12.07 -9.31 -7.59
N ILE A 284 11.20 -9.28 -6.59
CA ILE A 284 9.76 -9.10 -6.76
C ILE A 284 9.37 -7.69 -6.33
N PHE A 285 8.98 -6.84 -7.27
CA PHE A 285 8.37 -5.55 -6.98
C PHE A 285 6.87 -5.70 -6.79
N VAL A 286 6.34 -5.29 -5.65
CA VAL A 286 4.89 -5.31 -5.41
C VAL A 286 4.28 -3.99 -5.87
N HIS A 287 3.55 -4.02 -6.96
CA HIS A 287 2.76 -2.88 -7.40
C HIS A 287 1.51 -2.76 -6.52
N THR A 288 1.58 -1.89 -5.53
CA THR A 288 0.57 -1.76 -4.47
C THR A 288 -0.74 -1.10 -4.89
N GLY A 289 -0.92 -0.78 -6.17
CA GLY A 289 -2.09 -0.09 -6.70
C GLY A 289 -2.07 1.42 -6.38
N GLY A 290 -3.23 2.00 -6.13
CA GLY A 290 -3.34 3.42 -5.80
C GLY A 290 -3.44 4.35 -7.02
N LEU A 291 -3.64 3.80 -8.22
CA LEU A 291 -3.66 4.57 -9.48
C LEU A 291 -4.77 5.62 -9.52
N GLN A 292 -5.89 5.41 -8.82
CA GLN A 292 -6.96 6.41 -8.70
C GLN A 292 -6.45 7.71 -8.03
N GLY A 293 -5.45 7.61 -7.14
CA GLY A 293 -4.82 8.76 -6.50
C GLY A 293 -4.03 9.66 -7.47
N ARG A 294 -3.60 9.13 -8.63
CA ARG A 294 -2.90 9.88 -9.67
C ARG A 294 -3.71 11.06 -10.20
N ARG A 295 -5.04 10.92 -10.27
CA ARG A 295 -5.93 12.01 -10.71
C ARG A 295 -5.73 13.30 -9.89
N SER A 296 -5.55 13.17 -8.58
CA SER A 296 -5.28 14.31 -7.70
C SER A 296 -3.88 14.91 -7.88
N ALA A 297 -2.96 14.18 -8.48
CA ALA A 297 -1.59 14.63 -8.75
C ALA A 297 -1.39 15.16 -10.19
N GLN A 298 -2.38 15.01 -11.07
CA GLN A 298 -2.21 15.22 -12.50
C GLN A 298 -1.78 16.66 -12.85
N SER A 299 -2.43 17.68 -12.31
CA SER A 299 -2.08 19.08 -12.57
C SER A 299 -0.63 19.37 -12.20
N ARG A 300 -0.16 18.81 -11.08
CA ARG A 300 1.23 18.98 -10.65
C ARG A 300 2.21 18.21 -11.53
N LEU A 301 1.84 17.02 -12.03
CA LEU A 301 2.64 16.28 -13.00
C LEU A 301 2.78 17.07 -14.29
N ASP A 302 1.70 17.64 -14.81
CA ASP A 302 1.70 18.44 -16.03
C ASP A 302 2.57 19.69 -15.90
N GLU A 303 2.57 20.34 -14.71
CA GLU A 303 3.47 21.47 -14.42
C GLU A 303 4.94 21.07 -14.43
N LEU A 304 5.29 19.94 -13.83
CA LEU A 304 6.67 19.47 -13.70
C LEU A 304 7.26 18.92 -15.01
N LEU A 305 6.40 18.53 -15.95
CA LEU A 305 6.81 17.92 -17.23
C LEU A 305 6.83 18.90 -18.40
N ARG A 306 6.42 20.16 -18.19
CA ARG A 306 6.57 21.27 -19.15
C ARG A 306 8.01 21.73 -19.24
#